data_02a6009b4ab7b1ab0ffa881ffa0eeb15
#
_entry.id   02a6009b4ab7b1ab0ffa881ffa0eeb15
#
_cell.length_a   1.000
_cell.length_b   1.000
_cell.length_c   1.000
_cell.angle_alpha   90.00
_cell.angle_beta   90.00
_cell.angle_gamma   90.00
#
_symmetry.space_group_name_H-M   'P 1'
#
loop_
_entity.id
_entity.type
_entity.pdbx_description
1 polymer ?
#
loop_
_entity_poly.entity_id
_entity_poly.type
_entity_poly.pdbx_seq_one_letter_code
_entity_poly.pdbx_strand_id
1 'polypeptide(L)'
;SKLPYAAWLEEAIETVVGVSPKSICIAATAHDGTTFTGYYNADAQDKAVFSHHIQSDVTMDIIRNNADMIKSILSEAGDEQE
;
A
#
# COMPACT_ATOMS: atom_id res chain seq x y z
N SER A 1 3.32 -12.52 20.52
CA SER A 1 4.29 -11.50 20.14
C SER A 1 3.84 -10.11 20.58
N LYS A 2 4.77 -9.29 21.02
CA LYS A 2 4.49 -7.93 21.48
C LYS A 2 4.70 -6.88 20.40
N LEU A 3 5.16 -7.29 19.20
CA LEU A 3 5.35 -6.36 18.09
C LEU A 3 4.00 -6.05 17.43
N PRO A 4 3.67 -4.75 17.24
CA PRO A 4 2.36 -4.37 16.71
C PRO A 4 2.10 -4.88 15.29
N TYR A 5 3.15 -5.14 14.53
CA TYR A 5 3.03 -5.60 13.13
C TYR A 5 3.21 -7.11 12.97
N ALA A 6 3.38 -7.86 14.07
CA ALA A 6 3.72 -9.28 13.99
C ALA A 6 2.63 -10.11 13.28
N ALA A 7 1.38 -9.92 13.64
CA ALA A 7 0.27 -10.65 13.04
C ALA A 7 0.14 -10.32 11.56
N TRP A 8 0.25 -9.04 11.20
CA TRP A 8 0.21 -8.60 9.81
C TRP A 8 1.35 -9.25 9.00
N LEU A 9 2.56 -9.26 9.57
CA LEU A 9 3.73 -9.78 8.87
C LEU A 9 3.61 -11.29 8.65
N GLU A 10 3.09 -12.03 9.63
CA GLU A 10 2.84 -13.46 9.49
C GLU A 10 1.87 -13.75 8.35
N GLU A 11 0.74 -13.03 8.29
CA GLU A 11 -0.24 -13.18 7.22
C GLU A 11 0.37 -12.85 5.87
N ALA A 12 1.16 -11.79 5.79
CA ALA A 12 1.81 -11.37 4.55
C ALA A 12 2.76 -12.47 4.05
N ILE A 13 3.55 -13.05 4.95
CA ILE A 13 4.47 -14.12 4.62
C ILE A 13 3.72 -15.35 4.11
N GLU A 14 2.63 -15.74 4.78
CA GLU A 14 1.80 -16.86 4.36
C GLU A 14 1.21 -16.64 2.98
N THR A 15 0.72 -15.43 2.71
CA THR A 15 0.17 -15.07 1.41
C THR A 15 1.24 -15.15 0.32
N VAL A 16 2.41 -14.61 0.58
CA VAL A 16 3.54 -14.62 -0.37
C VAL A 16 3.98 -16.05 -0.67
N VAL A 17 4.13 -16.87 0.35
CA VAL A 17 4.51 -18.28 0.18
C VAL A 17 3.44 -19.01 -0.64
N GLY A 18 2.17 -18.70 -0.39
CA GLY A 18 1.04 -19.33 -1.08
C GLY A 18 1.01 -19.06 -2.58
N VAL A 19 1.52 -17.91 -3.05
CA VAL A 19 1.53 -17.59 -4.48
C VAL A 19 2.77 -18.10 -5.20
N SER A 20 3.71 -18.73 -4.48
CA SER A 20 4.96 -19.24 -5.05
C SER A 20 5.69 -18.18 -5.89
N PRO A 21 6.17 -17.11 -5.27
CA PRO A 21 6.62 -15.94 -6.01
C PRO A 21 7.93 -16.19 -6.79
N LYS A 22 8.02 -15.60 -7.98
CA LYS A 22 9.25 -15.53 -8.75
C LYS A 22 10.22 -14.52 -8.14
N SER A 23 9.69 -13.38 -7.70
CA SER A 23 10.47 -12.31 -7.08
C SER A 23 9.71 -11.68 -5.94
N ILE A 24 10.45 -11.10 -5.00
CA ILE A 24 9.87 -10.50 -3.80
C ILE A 24 10.52 -9.13 -3.56
N CYS A 25 9.71 -8.16 -3.17
CA CYS A 25 10.18 -6.86 -2.71
C CYS A 25 9.67 -6.63 -1.30
N ILE A 26 10.54 -6.14 -0.43
CA ILE A 26 10.15 -5.71 0.92
C ILE A 26 10.61 -4.27 1.09
N ALA A 27 9.73 -3.42 1.58
CA ALA A 27 10.05 -2.03 1.90
C ALA A 27 9.55 -1.73 3.31
N ALA A 28 10.37 -1.04 4.08
CA ALA A 28 10.01 -0.66 5.44
C ALA A 28 10.63 0.69 5.77
N THR A 29 9.91 1.50 6.54
CA THR A 29 10.39 2.80 6.97
C THR A 29 10.39 2.84 8.50
N ALA A 30 11.52 3.24 9.06
CA ALA A 30 11.67 3.42 10.50
C ALA A 30 11.02 4.75 10.93
N HIS A 31 10.80 4.89 12.25
CA HIS A 31 10.21 6.13 12.78
C HIS A 31 11.05 7.38 12.50
N ASP A 32 12.37 7.20 12.35
CA ASP A 32 13.28 8.32 12.03
C ASP A 32 13.30 8.68 10.54
N GLY A 33 12.53 7.97 9.71
CA GLY A 33 12.46 8.21 8.28
C GLY A 33 13.40 7.36 7.44
N THR A 34 14.29 6.59 8.06
CA THR A 34 15.19 5.68 7.32
C THR A 34 14.35 4.60 6.62
N THR A 35 14.58 4.42 5.32
CA THR A 35 13.84 3.42 4.54
C THR A 35 14.76 2.29 4.12
N PHE A 36 14.28 1.07 4.35
CA PHE A 36 14.93 -0.14 3.90
C PHE A 36 14.17 -0.72 2.72
N THR A 37 14.88 -1.16 1.70
CA THR A 37 14.30 -1.94 0.60
C THR A 37 15.14 -3.19 0.39
N GLY A 38 14.44 -4.31 0.24
CA GLY A 38 15.09 -5.59 -0.01
C GLY A 38 14.42 -6.29 -1.18
N TYR A 39 15.23 -7.01 -1.96
CA TYR A 39 14.74 -7.66 -3.16
C TYR A 39 15.26 -9.10 -3.22
N TYR A 40 14.37 -10.00 -3.56
CA TYR A 40 14.72 -11.39 -3.84
C TYR A 40 14.48 -11.65 -5.31
N ASN A 41 15.50 -12.10 -6.03
CA ASN A 41 15.42 -12.51 -7.43
C ASN A 41 14.70 -11.50 -8.33
N ALA A 42 15.05 -10.22 -8.15
CA ALA A 42 14.40 -9.12 -8.87
C ALA A 42 15.43 -8.31 -9.64
N ASP A 43 15.29 -8.29 -10.96
CA ASP A 43 16.09 -7.44 -11.82
C ASP A 43 15.47 -6.04 -11.93
N ALA A 44 16.04 -5.18 -12.78
CA ALA A 44 15.54 -3.81 -12.94
C ALA A 44 14.09 -3.79 -13.45
N GLN A 45 13.74 -4.71 -14.33
CA GLN A 45 12.39 -4.79 -14.87
C GLN A 45 11.38 -5.20 -13.79
N ASP A 46 11.74 -6.18 -12.96
CA ASP A 46 10.90 -6.61 -11.84
C ASP A 46 10.68 -5.46 -10.86
N LYS A 47 11.73 -4.69 -10.56
CA LYS A 47 11.64 -3.54 -9.68
C LYS A 47 10.71 -2.46 -10.25
N ALA A 48 10.77 -2.26 -11.56
CA ALA A 48 9.88 -1.31 -12.25
C ALA A 48 8.42 -1.74 -12.13
N VAL A 49 8.14 -3.05 -12.22
CA VAL A 49 6.79 -3.59 -12.04
C VAL A 49 6.30 -3.35 -10.61
N PHE A 50 7.13 -3.64 -9.59
CA PHE A 50 6.78 -3.36 -8.20
C PHE A 50 6.48 -1.87 -8.00
N SER A 51 7.34 -1.00 -8.55
CA SER A 51 7.16 0.45 -8.47
C SER A 51 5.83 0.88 -9.09
N HIS A 52 5.48 0.32 -10.24
CA HIS A 52 4.21 0.61 -10.92
C HIS A 52 3.02 0.23 -10.04
N HIS A 53 3.03 -0.94 -9.43
CA HIS A 53 1.95 -1.39 -8.57
C HIS A 53 1.80 -0.50 -7.33
N ILE A 54 2.93 -0.13 -6.70
CA ILE A 54 2.91 0.78 -5.55
C ILE A 54 2.34 2.14 -5.97
N GLN A 55 2.76 2.66 -7.12
CA GLN A 55 2.25 3.94 -7.62
C GLN A 55 0.76 3.87 -7.92
N SER A 56 0.28 2.73 -8.44
CA SER A 56 -1.14 2.52 -8.67
C SER A 56 -1.93 2.55 -7.36
N ASP A 57 -1.39 1.96 -6.30
CA ASP A 57 -2.02 2.00 -4.98
C ASP A 57 -2.11 3.43 -4.46
N VAL A 58 -1.04 4.23 -4.65
CA VAL A 58 -1.04 5.65 -4.26
C VAL A 58 -2.14 6.40 -5.01
N THR A 59 -2.24 6.18 -6.32
CA THR A 59 -3.25 6.82 -7.16
C THR A 59 -4.66 6.46 -6.68
N MET A 60 -4.90 5.19 -6.37
CA MET A 60 -6.20 4.75 -5.88
C MET A 60 -6.55 5.36 -4.52
N ASP A 61 -5.55 5.49 -3.63
CA ASP A 61 -5.77 6.14 -2.34
C ASP A 61 -6.15 7.61 -2.50
N ILE A 62 -5.49 8.31 -3.43
CA ILE A 62 -5.83 9.72 -3.73
C ILE A 62 -7.25 9.83 -4.28
N ILE A 63 -7.64 8.93 -5.19
CA ILE A 63 -8.99 8.91 -5.76
C ILE A 63 -10.03 8.67 -4.66
N ARG A 64 -9.81 7.70 -3.78
CA ARG A 64 -10.72 7.41 -2.68
C ARG A 64 -10.88 8.59 -1.74
N ASN A 65 -9.78 9.24 -1.38
CA ASN A 65 -9.81 10.42 -0.52
C ASN A 65 -10.60 11.56 -1.17
N ASN A 66 -10.41 11.79 -2.47
CA ASN A 66 -11.14 12.81 -3.21
C ASN A 66 -12.61 12.47 -3.34
N ALA A 67 -12.95 11.21 -3.55
CA ALA A 67 -14.34 10.76 -3.63
C ALA A 67 -15.07 11.01 -2.32
N ASP A 68 -14.44 10.69 -1.20
CA ASP A 68 -15.01 10.92 0.13
C ASP A 68 -15.21 12.41 0.40
N MET A 69 -14.26 13.25 -0.01
CA MET A 69 -14.37 14.70 0.11
C MET A 69 -15.53 15.25 -0.72
N ILE A 70 -15.67 14.80 -1.96
CA ILE A 70 -16.75 15.19 -2.86
C ILE A 70 -18.10 14.79 -2.29
N LYS A 71 -18.21 13.58 -1.76
CA LYS A 71 -19.45 13.11 -1.11
C LYS A 71 -19.84 13.99 0.06
N SER A 72 -18.84 14.36 0.88
CA SER A 72 -19.08 15.23 2.03
C SER A 72 -19.61 16.60 1.59
N ILE A 73 -18.99 17.19 0.57
CA ILE A 73 -19.39 18.49 0.02
C ILE A 73 -20.81 18.42 -0.55
N LEU A 74 -21.13 17.38 -1.31
CA LEU A 74 -22.46 17.22 -1.91
C LEU A 74 -23.53 16.99 -0.84
N SER A 75 -23.20 16.27 0.20
CA SER A 75 -24.13 16.05 1.33
C SER A 75 -24.46 17.36 2.03
N GLU A 76 -23.45 18.21 2.29
CA GLU A 76 -23.67 19.53 2.88
C GLU A 76 -24.50 20.44 1.98
N ALA A 77 -24.20 20.44 0.69
CA ALA A 77 -24.96 21.23 -0.28
C ALA A 77 -26.41 20.78 -0.37
N GLY A 78 -26.65 19.46 -0.30
CA GLY A 78 -27.99 18.91 -0.28
C GLY A 78 -28.79 19.36 0.94
N ASP A 79 -28.17 19.33 2.09
CA ASP A 79 -28.80 19.77 3.35
C ASP A 79 -29.14 21.27 3.31
N GLU A 80 -28.28 22.08 2.71
CA GLU A 80 -28.49 23.52 2.60
C GLU A 80 -29.66 23.88 1.67
N GLN A 81 -29.98 23.02 0.74
CA GLN A 81 -31.06 23.26 -0.21
C GLN A 81 -32.46 22.99 0.35
N GLU A 82 -32.51 22.35 1.48
CA GLU A 82 -33.76 22.10 2.16
C GLU A 82 -34.18 23.25 3.11
#